data_d0c3cd07eaa405b93b7f4a391638e7d9
#
_entry.id   d0c3cd07eaa405b93b7f4a391638e7d9
#
_cell.length_a   1.000
_cell.length_b   1.000
_cell.length_c   1.000
_cell.angle_alpha   90.00
_cell.angle_beta   90.00
_cell.angle_gamma   90.00
#
_symmetry.space_group_name_H-M   'P 1'
#
loop_
_entity.id
_entity.type
_entity.pdbx_description
1 polymer ?
#
loop_
_entity_poly.entity_id
_entity_poly.type
_entity_poly.pdbx_seq_one_letter_code
_entity_poly.pdbx_strand_id
1 'polypeptide(L)'
;MTNLERLQQIGIRRIGTPTRGFRYLPTNGRLVKGDLDRIRALRIPPAWTDVFINPAAKGRVQAIGKDAAGRWQYLYHADHTKVQEARKFTRLAKFAKSLPKLRATISGHLRQSGLGRERVLAAILRVLSTCYMRPGSQSYASEHGSYGIATLRRKHVTVKGDLIEFDFPG
;
A
#
# COMPACT_ATOMS: atom_id res chain seq x y z
N MET A 1 10.72 18.02 -5.14
CA MET A 1 10.89 17.79 -3.69
C MET A 1 9.74 16.93 -3.20
N THR A 2 10.02 15.74 -2.65
CA THR A 2 9.04 14.84 -2.05
C THR A 2 8.54 15.36 -0.69
N ASN A 3 7.41 14.81 -0.19
CA ASN A 3 6.95 15.15 1.17
C ASN A 3 7.99 14.79 2.25
N LEU A 4 8.76 13.72 2.04
CA LEU A 4 9.81 13.29 2.94
C LEU A 4 10.94 14.34 2.99
N GLU A 5 11.54 14.67 1.86
CA GLU A 5 12.61 15.68 1.75
C GLU A 5 12.18 17.00 2.38
N ARG A 6 10.97 17.44 2.07
CA ARG A 6 10.43 18.68 2.64
C ARG A 6 10.33 18.61 4.17
N LEU A 7 9.75 17.54 4.74
CA LEU A 7 9.59 17.43 6.19
C LEU A 7 10.90 17.16 6.93
N GLN A 8 11.90 16.59 6.27
CA GLN A 8 13.25 16.49 6.82
C GLN A 8 13.91 17.88 6.98
N GLN A 9 13.59 18.84 6.10
CA GLN A 9 14.13 20.19 6.13
C GLN A 9 13.40 21.12 7.10
N ILE A 10 12.06 21.09 7.13
CA ILE A 10 11.26 22.08 7.88
C ILE A 10 10.43 21.47 9.01
N GLY A 11 10.44 20.14 9.18
CA GLY A 11 9.58 19.43 10.09
C GLY A 11 10.01 19.55 11.56
N ILE A 12 9.07 19.33 12.46
CA ILE A 12 9.31 19.15 13.87
C ILE A 12 9.84 17.72 14.08
N ARG A 13 11.04 17.57 14.55
CA ARG A 13 11.66 16.27 14.80
C ARG A 13 11.25 15.71 16.16
N ARG A 14 10.80 14.46 16.21
CA ARG A 14 10.59 13.72 17.46
C ARG A 14 11.90 13.05 17.88
N ILE A 15 12.32 13.26 19.12
CA ILE A 15 13.49 12.61 19.76
C ILE A 15 13.07 11.94 21.06
N GLY A 16 13.85 10.95 21.50
CA GLY A 16 13.56 10.17 22.70
C GLY A 16 13.12 8.75 22.39
N THR A 17 12.65 8.06 23.42
CA THR A 17 12.22 6.66 23.34
C THR A 17 10.88 6.48 24.05
N PRO A 18 10.13 5.38 23.79
CA PRO A 18 8.88 5.10 24.50
C PRO A 18 9.04 5.05 26.03
N THR A 19 10.18 4.58 26.51
CA THR A 19 10.47 4.43 27.96
C THR A 19 10.87 5.74 28.64
N ARG A 20 11.62 6.60 27.94
CA ARG A 20 12.12 7.90 28.47
C ARG A 20 11.23 9.08 28.07
N GLY A 21 10.17 8.82 27.29
CA GLY A 21 9.31 9.84 26.73
C GLY A 21 9.88 10.49 25.47
N PHE A 22 9.01 11.25 24.79
CA PHE A 22 9.35 11.95 23.56
C PHE A 22 9.41 13.45 23.76
N ARG A 23 10.40 14.08 23.12
CA ARG A 23 10.54 15.53 22.98
C ARG A 23 10.42 15.90 21.50
N TYR A 24 10.02 17.12 21.24
CA TYR A 24 9.76 17.63 19.90
C TYR A 24 10.61 18.87 19.66
N LEU A 25 11.45 18.81 18.62
CA LEU A 25 12.36 19.89 18.25
C LEU A 25 11.90 20.48 16.91
N PRO A 26 11.40 21.71 16.86
CA PRO A 26 11.11 22.40 15.62
C PRO A 26 12.43 22.81 14.94
N THR A 27 12.45 22.77 13.62
CA THR A 27 13.58 23.26 12.82
C THR A 27 13.69 24.78 12.96
N ASN A 28 12.53 25.47 12.98
CA ASN A 28 12.46 26.92 13.13
C ASN A 28 11.50 27.31 14.24
N GLY A 29 11.84 28.34 15.01
CA GLY A 29 10.97 28.91 16.02
C GLY A 29 10.84 28.06 17.27
N ARG A 30 9.74 28.26 17.99
CA ARG A 30 9.44 27.60 19.28
C ARG A 30 8.05 26.95 19.21
N LEU A 31 7.90 25.75 19.78
CA LEU A 31 6.59 25.10 19.90
C LEU A 31 5.76 25.80 20.98
N VAL A 32 4.51 26.06 20.67
CA VAL A 32 3.51 26.52 21.63
C VAL A 32 2.67 25.34 22.14
N LYS A 33 1.92 25.55 23.21
CA LYS A 33 1.08 24.49 23.81
C LYS A 33 0.13 23.84 22.79
N GLY A 34 -0.50 24.63 21.93
CA GLY A 34 -1.39 24.11 20.88
C GLY A 34 -0.72 23.18 19.89
N ASP A 35 0.57 23.39 19.57
CA ASP A 35 1.34 22.47 18.71
C ASP A 35 1.53 21.12 19.39
N LEU A 36 1.88 21.12 20.69
CA LEU A 36 2.06 19.88 21.44
C LEU A 36 0.76 19.08 21.56
N ASP A 37 -0.36 19.76 21.79
CA ASP A 37 -1.68 19.11 21.87
C ASP A 37 -2.06 18.50 20.53
N ARG A 38 -1.85 19.23 19.43
CA ARG A 38 -2.02 18.70 18.06
C ARG A 38 -1.13 17.48 17.80
N ILE A 39 0.15 17.54 18.14
CA ILE A 39 1.10 16.44 17.93
C ILE A 39 0.68 15.20 18.72
N ARG A 40 0.22 15.37 19.96
CA ARG A 40 -0.30 14.26 20.76
C ARG A 40 -1.55 13.64 20.11
N ALA A 41 -2.44 14.47 19.58
CA ALA A 41 -3.64 14.02 18.88
C ALA A 41 -3.37 13.23 17.61
N LEU A 42 -2.20 13.39 16.97
CA LEU A 42 -1.79 12.57 15.83
C LEU A 42 -1.54 11.09 16.18
N ARG A 43 -1.37 10.74 17.45
CA ARG A 43 -1.15 9.37 17.93
C ARG A 43 -0.07 8.65 17.14
N ILE A 44 1.06 9.34 16.90
CA ILE A 44 2.18 8.77 16.16
C ILE A 44 2.68 7.52 16.89
N PRO A 45 2.76 6.35 16.23
CA PRO A 45 3.16 5.11 16.88
C PRO A 45 4.50 5.25 17.62
N PRO A 46 4.60 4.80 18.89
CA PRO A 46 5.84 4.90 19.67
C PRO A 46 7.01 4.16 19.02
N ALA A 47 6.75 3.05 18.34
CA ALA A 47 7.74 2.23 17.65
C ALA A 47 8.37 2.89 16.40
N TRP A 48 7.77 3.99 15.89
CA TRP A 48 8.37 4.67 14.75
C TRP A 48 9.67 5.36 15.14
N THR A 49 10.63 5.35 14.23
CA THR A 49 11.92 6.08 14.32
C THR A 49 11.98 7.16 13.23
N ASP A 50 12.97 8.04 13.28
CA ASP A 50 13.18 9.13 12.31
C ASP A 50 11.91 9.92 12.01
N VAL A 51 11.17 10.32 13.04
CA VAL A 51 9.87 10.97 12.90
C VAL A 51 10.02 12.46 12.65
N PHE A 52 9.39 12.92 11.56
CA PHE A 52 9.26 14.33 11.17
C PHE A 52 7.78 14.71 11.10
N ILE A 53 7.40 15.76 11.79
CA ILE A 53 6.01 16.22 11.91
C ILE A 53 5.86 17.54 11.17
N ASN A 54 4.79 17.67 10.40
CA ASN A 54 4.51 18.88 9.66
C ASN A 54 4.20 20.05 10.61
N PRO A 55 4.89 21.17 10.52
CA PRO A 55 4.55 22.36 11.30
C PRO A 55 3.18 22.94 10.92
N ALA A 56 2.75 22.77 9.66
CA ALA A 56 1.44 23.25 9.20
C ALA A 56 0.31 22.28 9.65
N ALA A 57 -0.58 22.77 10.51
CA ALA A 57 -1.70 21.99 11.05
C ALA A 57 -2.66 21.44 9.96
N LYS A 58 -2.86 22.17 8.87
CA LYS A 58 -3.71 21.79 7.72
C LYS A 58 -2.95 21.09 6.59
N GLY A 59 -1.67 20.77 6.77
CA GLY A 59 -0.89 20.08 5.76
C GLY A 59 -1.43 18.68 5.49
N ARG A 60 -1.47 18.27 4.21
CA ARG A 60 -1.99 16.95 3.80
C ARG A 60 -1.29 15.79 4.49
N VAL A 61 0.03 15.82 4.56
CA VAL A 61 0.86 14.88 5.35
C VAL A 61 1.16 15.54 6.67
N GLN A 62 0.75 14.93 7.77
CA GLN A 62 0.93 15.44 9.12
C GLN A 62 2.20 14.93 9.80
N ALA A 63 2.58 13.69 9.54
CA ALA A 63 3.85 13.13 10.03
C ALA A 63 4.36 12.05 9.08
N ILE A 64 5.67 11.84 9.11
CA ILE A 64 6.38 10.76 8.43
C ILE A 64 7.32 10.13 9.45
N GLY A 65 7.50 8.81 9.41
CA GLY A 65 8.45 8.09 10.25
C GLY A 65 8.73 6.71 9.71
N LYS A 66 9.75 6.05 10.22
CA LYS A 66 10.06 4.65 9.87
C LYS A 66 9.40 3.70 10.85
N ASP A 67 8.78 2.65 10.34
CA ASP A 67 8.27 1.53 11.15
C ASP A 67 9.42 0.61 11.63
N ALA A 68 9.09 -0.43 12.39
CA ALA A 68 10.06 -1.39 12.92
C ALA A 68 10.81 -2.17 11.80
N ALA A 69 10.26 -2.25 10.60
CA ALA A 69 10.90 -2.84 9.42
C ALA A 69 11.74 -1.83 8.60
N GLY A 70 11.93 -0.61 9.12
CA GLY A 70 12.70 0.45 8.44
C GLY A 70 11.98 1.13 7.28
N ARG A 71 10.70 0.84 7.06
CA ARG A 71 9.91 1.38 5.94
C ARG A 71 9.30 2.72 6.32
N TRP A 72 9.34 3.69 5.41
CA TRP A 72 8.70 4.99 5.60
C TRP A 72 7.18 4.87 5.63
N GLN A 73 6.58 5.37 6.71
CA GLN A 73 5.15 5.44 6.95
C GLN A 73 4.69 6.89 7.01
N TYR A 74 3.43 7.15 6.64
CA TYR A 74 2.86 8.49 6.50
C TYR A 74 1.56 8.59 7.30
N LEU A 75 1.42 9.63 8.11
CA LEU A 75 0.15 10.05 8.70
C LEU A 75 -0.42 11.22 7.90
N TYR A 76 -1.65 11.05 7.44
CA TYR A 76 -2.35 12.07 6.68
C TYR A 76 -3.35 12.84 7.56
N HIS A 77 -3.68 14.07 7.15
CA HIS A 77 -4.74 14.84 7.78
C HIS A 77 -6.08 14.09 7.67
N ALA A 78 -6.91 14.16 8.74
CA ALA A 78 -8.17 13.42 8.79
C ALA A 78 -9.13 13.74 7.63
N ASP A 79 -9.23 15.02 7.24
CA ASP A 79 -10.07 15.40 6.11
C ASP A 79 -9.58 14.81 4.79
N HIS A 80 -8.25 14.71 4.60
CA HIS A 80 -7.69 14.07 3.41
C HIS A 80 -8.03 12.59 3.40
N THR A 81 -7.92 11.90 4.54
CA THR A 81 -8.27 10.48 4.67
C THR A 81 -9.73 10.23 4.33
N LYS A 82 -10.66 11.01 4.91
CA LYS A 82 -12.10 10.92 4.62
C LYS A 82 -12.42 11.08 3.12
N VAL A 83 -11.80 12.07 2.45
CA VAL A 83 -11.99 12.28 1.01
C VAL A 83 -11.46 11.09 0.19
N GLN A 84 -10.32 10.52 0.56
CA GLN A 84 -9.77 9.35 -0.12
C GLN A 84 -10.62 8.10 0.10
N GLU A 85 -11.14 7.89 1.30
CA GLU A 85 -12.07 6.81 1.60
C GLU A 85 -13.35 6.90 0.77
N ALA A 86 -13.98 8.07 0.73
CA ALA A 86 -15.17 8.30 -0.10
C ALA A 86 -14.90 8.01 -1.59
N ARG A 87 -13.75 8.46 -2.12
CA ARG A 87 -13.32 8.15 -3.49
C ARG A 87 -13.09 6.65 -3.70
N LYS A 88 -12.51 5.96 -2.71
CA LYS A 88 -12.32 4.50 -2.74
C LYS A 88 -13.67 3.79 -2.86
N PHE A 89 -14.65 4.14 -2.03
CA PHE A 89 -16.01 3.56 -2.10
C PHE A 89 -16.68 3.79 -3.46
N THR A 90 -16.58 5.01 -3.99
CA THR A 90 -17.13 5.33 -5.33
C THR A 90 -16.47 4.46 -6.43
N ARG A 91 -15.16 4.27 -6.38
CA ARG A 91 -14.44 3.40 -7.33
C ARG A 91 -14.85 1.94 -7.18
N LEU A 92 -14.98 1.43 -5.94
CA LEU A 92 -15.44 0.07 -5.67
C LEU A 92 -16.85 -0.16 -6.19
N ALA A 93 -17.77 0.78 -5.99
CA ALA A 93 -19.13 0.69 -6.52
C ALA A 93 -19.16 0.66 -8.05
N LYS A 94 -18.36 1.50 -8.72
CA LYS A 94 -18.20 1.48 -10.18
C LYS A 94 -17.61 0.15 -10.68
N PHE A 95 -16.57 -0.34 -9.99
CA PHE A 95 -15.96 -1.63 -10.31
C PHE A 95 -16.96 -2.78 -10.16
N ALA A 96 -17.70 -2.83 -9.05
CA ALA A 96 -18.73 -3.85 -8.82
C ALA A 96 -19.77 -3.90 -9.93
N LYS A 97 -20.23 -2.75 -10.42
CA LYS A 97 -21.15 -2.66 -11.56
C LYS A 97 -20.55 -3.20 -12.87
N SER A 98 -19.24 -3.14 -13.05
CA SER A 98 -18.57 -3.67 -14.25
C SER A 98 -18.25 -5.16 -14.19
N LEU A 99 -18.29 -5.78 -12.99
CA LEU A 99 -17.93 -7.20 -12.80
C LEU A 99 -18.72 -8.19 -13.66
N PRO A 100 -20.06 -8.07 -13.84
CA PRO A 100 -20.80 -9.01 -14.69
C PRO A 100 -20.28 -9.02 -16.12
N LYS A 101 -20.07 -7.83 -16.70
CA LYS A 101 -19.51 -7.69 -18.06
C LYS A 101 -18.08 -8.25 -18.13
N LEU A 102 -17.23 -7.94 -17.15
CA LEU A 102 -15.88 -8.47 -17.08
C LEU A 102 -15.86 -10.01 -17.04
N ARG A 103 -16.70 -10.62 -16.20
CA ARG A 103 -16.81 -12.07 -16.10
C ARG A 103 -17.28 -12.72 -17.40
N ALA A 104 -18.25 -12.12 -18.08
CA ALA A 104 -18.72 -12.58 -19.38
C ALA A 104 -17.59 -12.50 -20.43
N THR A 105 -16.86 -11.40 -20.49
CA THR A 105 -15.70 -11.21 -21.37
C THR A 105 -14.59 -12.23 -21.11
N ILE A 106 -14.23 -12.46 -19.84
CA ILE A 106 -13.25 -13.48 -19.45
C ILE A 106 -13.69 -14.85 -19.95
N SER A 107 -14.95 -15.23 -19.71
CA SER A 107 -15.50 -16.52 -20.16
C SER A 107 -15.53 -16.66 -21.69
N GLY A 108 -15.76 -15.56 -22.41
CA GLY A 108 -15.70 -15.51 -23.87
C GLY A 108 -14.28 -15.75 -24.40
N HIS A 109 -13.29 -15.02 -23.83
CA HIS A 109 -11.89 -15.15 -24.26
C HIS A 109 -11.28 -16.50 -23.91
N LEU A 110 -11.68 -17.13 -22.80
CA LEU A 110 -11.21 -18.48 -22.43
C LEU A 110 -11.64 -19.56 -23.44
N ARG A 111 -12.76 -19.36 -24.15
CA ARG A 111 -13.24 -20.30 -25.18
C ARG A 111 -12.51 -20.16 -26.53
N GLN A 112 -11.72 -19.11 -26.73
CA GLN A 112 -10.94 -18.94 -27.95
C GLN A 112 -9.87 -20.03 -28.08
N SER A 113 -9.50 -20.39 -29.31
CA SER A 113 -8.41 -21.30 -29.59
C SER A 113 -7.04 -20.60 -29.46
N GLY A 114 -5.98 -21.38 -29.25
CA GLY A 114 -4.61 -20.87 -29.19
C GLY A 114 -4.26 -20.14 -27.87
N LEU A 115 -3.09 -19.51 -27.83
CA LEU A 115 -2.56 -18.76 -26.68
C LEU A 115 -2.47 -17.25 -26.98
N GLY A 116 -3.49 -16.71 -27.63
CA GLY A 116 -3.59 -15.27 -27.87
C GLY A 116 -3.59 -14.45 -26.58
N ARG A 117 -3.19 -13.19 -26.69
CA ARG A 117 -3.06 -12.26 -25.56
C ARG A 117 -4.33 -12.19 -24.71
N GLU A 118 -5.49 -12.10 -25.34
CA GLU A 118 -6.80 -11.98 -24.68
C GLU A 118 -7.11 -13.23 -23.85
N ARG A 119 -6.83 -14.42 -24.40
CA ARG A 119 -7.03 -15.69 -23.69
C ARG A 119 -6.10 -15.83 -22.50
N VAL A 120 -4.82 -15.46 -22.64
CA VAL A 120 -3.84 -15.48 -21.54
C VAL A 120 -4.24 -14.51 -20.43
N LEU A 121 -4.63 -13.27 -20.77
CA LEU A 121 -5.13 -12.30 -19.79
C LEU A 121 -6.42 -12.79 -19.10
N ALA A 122 -7.32 -13.42 -19.85
CA ALA A 122 -8.54 -14.00 -19.28
C ALA A 122 -8.22 -15.14 -18.29
N ALA A 123 -7.24 -15.99 -18.58
CA ALA A 123 -6.78 -17.04 -17.69
C ALA A 123 -6.19 -16.45 -16.39
N ILE A 124 -5.32 -15.45 -16.50
CA ILE A 124 -4.75 -14.73 -15.35
C ILE A 124 -5.86 -14.13 -14.48
N LEU A 125 -6.82 -13.42 -15.09
CA LEU A 125 -7.93 -12.80 -14.37
C LEU A 125 -8.86 -13.85 -13.73
N ARG A 126 -9.05 -14.99 -14.37
CA ARG A 126 -9.81 -16.10 -13.80
C ARG A 126 -9.14 -16.63 -12.55
N VAL A 127 -7.84 -16.93 -12.59
CA VAL A 127 -7.08 -17.42 -11.44
C VAL A 127 -7.05 -16.38 -10.33
N LEU A 128 -6.81 -15.10 -10.63
CA LEU A 128 -6.87 -14.01 -9.64
C LEU A 128 -8.20 -13.98 -8.89
N SER A 129 -9.31 -14.15 -9.62
CA SER A 129 -10.65 -14.04 -9.05
C SER A 129 -11.14 -15.30 -8.33
N THR A 130 -10.58 -16.48 -8.63
CA THR A 130 -10.98 -17.76 -8.02
C THR A 130 -10.05 -18.22 -6.92
N CYS A 131 -8.74 -17.98 -7.08
CA CYS A 131 -7.72 -18.40 -6.11
C CYS A 131 -7.27 -17.27 -5.17
N TYR A 132 -7.81 -16.06 -5.34
CA TYR A 132 -7.45 -14.87 -4.54
C TYR A 132 -5.94 -14.57 -4.49
N MET A 133 -5.23 -14.95 -5.54
CA MET A 133 -3.79 -14.75 -5.65
C MET A 133 -3.45 -13.27 -5.84
N ARG A 134 -2.26 -12.87 -5.39
CA ARG A 134 -1.73 -11.53 -5.68
C ARG A 134 -1.18 -11.48 -7.11
N PRO A 135 -1.22 -10.31 -7.78
CA PRO A 135 -0.61 -10.15 -9.10
C PRO A 135 0.88 -10.49 -9.10
N GLY A 136 1.62 -10.10 -8.05
CA GLY A 136 3.08 -10.21 -8.00
C GLY A 136 3.77 -9.09 -8.78
N SER A 137 5.08 -8.90 -8.53
CA SER A 137 5.95 -8.03 -9.32
C SER A 137 7.34 -8.64 -9.43
N GLN A 138 8.08 -8.27 -10.49
CA GLN A 138 9.43 -8.79 -10.70
C GLN A 138 10.39 -8.39 -9.58
N SER A 139 10.26 -7.17 -9.00
CA SER A 139 11.10 -6.74 -7.87
C SER A 139 10.88 -7.64 -6.64
N TYR A 140 9.64 -7.94 -6.28
CA TYR A 140 9.36 -8.86 -5.16
C TYR A 140 9.89 -10.27 -5.42
N ALA A 141 9.80 -10.76 -6.66
CA ALA A 141 10.31 -12.07 -7.02
C ALA A 141 11.85 -12.14 -6.94
N SER A 142 12.54 -11.05 -7.32
CA SER A 142 14.03 -10.98 -7.31
C SER A 142 14.59 -10.67 -5.92
N GLU A 143 13.96 -9.78 -5.15
CA GLU A 143 14.49 -9.29 -3.88
C GLU A 143 14.09 -10.15 -2.68
N HIS A 144 12.89 -10.75 -2.73
CA HIS A 144 12.32 -11.48 -1.60
C HIS A 144 11.95 -12.94 -1.91
N GLY A 145 12.13 -13.40 -3.16
CA GLY A 145 11.71 -14.73 -3.57
C GLY A 145 10.20 -14.98 -3.49
N SER A 146 9.39 -13.90 -3.42
CA SER A 146 7.93 -13.95 -3.29
C SER A 146 7.28 -13.78 -4.66
N TYR A 147 6.37 -14.69 -5.00
CA TYR A 147 5.77 -14.77 -6.32
C TYR A 147 4.27 -14.42 -6.28
N GLY A 148 3.71 -14.12 -7.44
CA GLY A 148 2.30 -13.96 -7.69
C GLY A 148 1.99 -14.40 -9.12
N ILE A 149 0.71 -14.31 -9.54
CA ILE A 149 0.26 -14.89 -10.82
C ILE A 149 1.09 -14.41 -12.04
N ALA A 150 1.54 -13.14 -12.06
CA ALA A 150 2.33 -12.58 -13.16
C ALA A 150 3.82 -12.97 -13.13
N THR A 151 4.29 -13.58 -12.04
CA THR A 151 5.70 -13.97 -11.83
C THR A 151 5.85 -15.46 -11.56
N LEU A 152 4.78 -16.25 -11.72
CA LEU A 152 4.84 -17.71 -11.60
C LEU A 152 5.85 -18.29 -12.58
N ARG A 153 6.54 -19.34 -12.14
CA ARG A 153 7.44 -20.15 -12.96
C ARG A 153 6.82 -21.50 -13.21
N ARG A 154 7.27 -22.21 -14.26
CA ARG A 154 6.77 -23.56 -14.59
C ARG A 154 6.82 -24.52 -13.38
N LYS A 155 7.88 -24.45 -12.57
CA LYS A 155 8.04 -25.28 -11.37
C LYS A 155 7.00 -25.02 -10.27
N HIS A 156 6.27 -23.90 -10.33
CA HIS A 156 5.24 -23.51 -9.37
C HIS A 156 3.85 -24.02 -9.74
N VAL A 157 3.71 -24.69 -10.89
CA VAL A 157 2.41 -25.11 -11.40
C VAL A 157 2.47 -26.59 -11.79
N THR A 158 1.59 -27.38 -11.24
CA THR A 158 1.39 -28.79 -11.59
C THR A 158 -0.03 -28.98 -12.13
N VAL A 159 -0.14 -29.66 -13.28
CA VAL A 159 -1.44 -29.98 -13.89
C VAL A 159 -1.65 -31.49 -13.82
N LYS A 160 -2.77 -31.91 -13.23
CA LYS A 160 -3.17 -33.31 -13.07
C LYS A 160 -4.63 -33.48 -13.55
N GLY A 161 -4.81 -33.87 -14.80
CA GLY A 161 -6.14 -33.90 -15.43
C GLY A 161 -6.78 -32.50 -15.41
N ASP A 162 -7.92 -32.37 -14.76
CA ASP A 162 -8.66 -31.09 -14.63
C ASP A 162 -8.24 -30.24 -13.41
N LEU A 163 -7.28 -30.72 -12.63
CA LEU A 163 -6.76 -30.01 -11.45
C LEU A 163 -5.48 -29.26 -11.78
N ILE A 164 -5.42 -28.00 -11.34
CA ILE A 164 -4.22 -27.16 -11.38
C ILE A 164 -3.80 -26.87 -9.94
N GLU A 165 -2.61 -27.31 -9.57
CA GLU A 165 -2.00 -27.04 -8.26
C GLU A 165 -0.96 -25.91 -8.40
N PHE A 166 -1.00 -24.96 -7.45
CA PHE A 166 -0.01 -23.89 -7.35
C PHE A 166 0.77 -24.06 -6.04
N ASP A 167 2.08 -24.21 -6.14
CA ASP A 167 3.00 -24.31 -5.00
C ASP A 167 4.17 -23.33 -5.17
N PHE A 168 4.15 -22.24 -4.40
CA PHE A 168 5.15 -21.18 -4.48
C PHE A 168 5.18 -20.32 -3.21
N PRO A 169 6.32 -19.71 -2.87
CA PRO A 169 6.43 -18.71 -1.80
C PRO A 169 5.63 -17.44 -2.16
N GLY A 170 4.69 -17.04 -1.29
CA GLY A 170 3.80 -15.90 -1.44
C GLY A 170 4.08 -14.75 -0.46
#